data_da9aa8282f1691c8422ba9b6bc489d54
#
_entry.id   da9aa8282f1691c8422ba9b6bc489d54
#
_cell.length_a   1.000
_cell.length_b   1.000
_cell.length_c   1.000
_cell.angle_alpha   90.00
_cell.angle_beta   90.00
_cell.angle_gamma   90.00
#
_symmetry.space_group_name_H-M   'P 1'
#
loop_
_entity.id
_entity.type
_entity.pdbx_description
1 polymer ?
#
loop_
_entity_poly.entity_id
_entity_poly.type
_entity_poly.pdbx_seq_one_letter_code
_entity_poly.pdbx_strand_id
1 'polypeptide(L)' 'MAKDTAYRELDDPALVQELAETKDALFKKRFENATGQLDNVSVLKKLRKDIARINTELRAREIAAAEALETQRENA' A
#
# COMPACT_ATOMS: atom_id res chain seq x y z
N MET A 1 5.64 12.95 -10.20
CA MET A 1 6.18 12.52 -8.91
C MET A 1 5.73 11.12 -8.58
N ALA A 2 6.64 10.29 -8.21
CA ALA A 2 6.29 8.91 -7.89
C ALA A 2 5.66 8.82 -6.52
N LYS A 3 4.47 8.21 -6.43
CA LYS A 3 3.81 7.94 -5.15
C LYS A 3 4.65 7.03 -4.26
N ASP A 4 5.50 6.20 -4.86
CA ASP A 4 6.42 5.34 -4.12
C ASP A 4 7.31 6.12 -3.16
N THR A 5 7.79 7.28 -3.62
CA THR A 5 8.63 8.15 -2.79
C THR A 5 7.83 8.69 -1.61
N ALA A 6 6.58 9.08 -1.85
CA ALA A 6 5.72 9.57 -0.78
C ALA A 6 5.45 8.48 0.27
N TYR A 7 5.25 7.25 -0.15
CA TYR A 7 5.01 6.15 0.77
C TYR A 7 6.24 5.82 1.61
N ARG A 8 7.43 5.98 1.05
CA ARG A 8 8.68 5.77 1.80
C ARG A 8 8.85 6.75 2.95
N GLU A 9 8.28 7.92 2.83
CA GLU A 9 8.40 8.97 3.84
C GLU A 9 7.43 8.77 5.00
N LEU A 10 6.41 7.92 4.85
CA LEU A 10 5.44 7.65 5.89
C LEU A 10 5.99 6.67 6.92
N ASP A 11 5.62 6.87 8.19
CA ASP A 11 5.94 5.89 9.23
C ASP A 11 5.01 4.67 9.10
N ASP A 12 5.28 3.61 9.85
CA ASP A 12 4.53 2.36 9.74
C ASP A 12 3.04 2.54 10.03
N PRO A 13 2.62 3.21 11.12
CA PRO A 13 1.20 3.41 11.37
C PRO A 13 0.50 4.20 10.28
N ALA A 14 1.15 5.25 9.76
CA ALA A 14 0.57 6.06 8.70
C ALA A 14 0.42 5.25 7.42
N LEU A 15 1.39 4.40 7.13
CA LEU A 15 1.34 3.56 5.92
C LEU A 15 0.24 2.52 6.02
N VAL A 16 0.04 1.91 7.19
CA VAL A 16 -1.05 0.95 7.41
C VAL A 16 -2.41 1.64 7.27
N GLN A 17 -2.52 2.86 7.79
CA GLN A 17 -3.76 3.63 7.66
C GLN A 17 -4.04 3.96 6.20
N GLU A 18 -3.02 4.37 5.45
CA GLU A 18 -3.16 4.66 4.03
C GLU A 18 -3.62 3.42 3.26
N LEU A 19 -3.10 2.26 3.61
CA LEU A 19 -3.52 0.99 3.00
C LEU A 19 -5.00 0.73 3.27
N ALA A 20 -5.44 0.90 4.50
CA ALA A 20 -6.83 0.68 4.87
C ALA A 20 -7.77 1.63 4.13
N GLU A 21 -7.40 2.90 4.04
CA GLU A 21 -8.18 3.91 3.33
C GLU A 21 -8.26 3.61 1.83
N THR A 22 -7.15 3.19 1.24
CA THR A 22 -7.11 2.87 -0.19
C THR A 22 -7.94 1.63 -0.50
N LYS A 23 -7.90 0.62 0.36
CA LYS A 23 -8.74 -0.58 0.21
C LYS A 23 -10.22 -0.23 0.32
N ASP A 24 -10.57 0.65 1.24
CA ASP A 24 -11.96 1.09 1.40
C ASP A 24 -12.43 1.85 0.16
N ALA A 25 -11.59 2.73 -0.37
CA ALA A 25 -11.89 3.45 -1.59
C ALA A 25 -12.09 2.51 -2.77
N LEU A 26 -11.24 1.48 -2.89
CA LEU A 26 -11.37 0.48 -3.95
C LEU A 26 -12.69 -0.28 -3.83
N PHE A 27 -13.06 -0.67 -2.61
CA PHE A 27 -14.33 -1.36 -2.36
C PHE A 27 -15.51 -0.51 -2.81
N LYS A 28 -15.52 0.76 -2.43
CA LYS A 28 -16.59 1.68 -2.81
C LYS A 28 -16.68 1.88 -4.32
N LYS A 29 -15.54 2.02 -4.99
CA LYS A 29 -15.51 2.19 -6.44
C LYS A 29 -15.93 0.94 -7.18
N ARG A 30 -15.58 -0.24 -6.67
CA ARG A 30 -16.05 -1.51 -7.24
C ARG A 30 -17.57 -1.62 -7.12
N PHE A 31 -18.12 -1.21 -6.00
CA PHE A 31 -19.57 -1.19 -5.80
C PHE A 31 -20.25 -0.26 -6.80
N GLU A 32 -19.72 0.95 -6.97
CA GLU A 32 -20.23 1.90 -7.96
C GLU A 32 -20.18 1.30 -9.38
N ASN A 33 -19.09 0.63 -9.72
CA ASN A 33 -18.95 0.01 -11.03
C ASN A 33 -19.99 -1.11 -11.22
N ALA A 34 -20.21 -1.91 -10.20
CA ALA A 34 -21.17 -3.00 -10.27
C ALA A 34 -22.62 -2.50 -10.46
N THR A 35 -22.92 -1.32 -9.93
CA THR A 35 -24.25 -0.70 -10.07
C THR A 35 -24.36 0.19 -11.31
N GLY A 36 -23.31 0.29 -12.10
CA GLY A 36 -23.31 1.10 -13.31
C GLY A 36 -23.16 2.59 -13.08
N GLN A 37 -22.76 3.01 -11.86
CA GLN A 37 -22.63 4.41 -11.50
C GLN A 37 -21.22 4.98 -11.68
N LEU A 38 -20.24 4.11 -11.94
CA LEU A 38 -18.85 4.55 -12.09
C LEU A 38 -18.60 5.03 -13.51
N ASP A 39 -18.23 6.31 -13.64
CA ASP A 39 -18.00 6.94 -14.93
C ASP A 39 -16.67 6.54 -15.57
N ASN A 40 -15.65 6.27 -14.76
CA ASN A 40 -14.32 6.01 -15.26
C ASN A 40 -13.71 4.80 -14.55
N VAL A 41 -13.66 3.66 -15.27
CA VAL A 41 -13.10 2.42 -14.70
C VAL A 41 -11.59 2.47 -14.49
N SER A 42 -10.90 3.45 -15.08
CA SER A 42 -9.45 3.55 -14.87
C SER A 42 -9.10 3.88 -13.42
N VAL A 43 -10.04 4.43 -12.65
CA VAL A 43 -9.82 4.69 -11.23
C VAL A 43 -9.61 3.40 -10.44
N LEU A 44 -10.24 2.30 -10.86
CA LEU A 44 -10.04 1.00 -10.22
C LEU A 44 -8.60 0.52 -10.40
N LYS A 45 -8.05 0.70 -11.59
CA LYS A 45 -6.68 0.35 -11.89
C LYS A 45 -5.71 1.15 -11.02
N LYS A 46 -5.96 2.45 -10.92
CA LYS A 46 -5.13 3.33 -10.12
C LYS A 46 -5.12 2.91 -8.65
N LEU A 47 -6.29 2.62 -8.10
CA LEU A 47 -6.39 2.21 -6.69
C LEU A 47 -5.69 0.88 -6.44
N ARG A 48 -5.80 -0.07 -7.37
CA ARG A 48 -5.08 -1.34 -7.27
C ARG A 48 -3.56 -1.12 -7.26
N LYS A 49 -3.07 -0.23 -8.12
CA LYS A 49 -1.65 0.09 -8.18
C LYS A 49 -1.17 0.74 -6.89
N ASP A 50 -1.99 1.64 -6.34
CA ASP A 50 -1.65 2.30 -5.07
C ASP A 50 -1.54 1.27 -3.95
N ILE A 51 -2.48 0.33 -3.88
CA ILE A 51 -2.44 -0.75 -2.90
C ILE A 51 -1.18 -1.60 -3.07
N ALA A 52 -0.84 -1.94 -4.31
CA ALA A 52 0.35 -2.73 -4.59
C ALA A 52 1.62 -2.02 -4.16
N ARG A 53 1.69 -0.70 -4.38
CA ARG A 53 2.85 0.10 -3.96
C ARG A 53 2.97 0.16 -2.45
N ILE A 54 1.85 0.35 -1.75
CA ILE A 54 1.85 0.38 -0.29
C ILE A 54 2.28 -0.99 0.26
N ASN A 55 1.75 -2.07 -0.27
CA ASN A 55 2.12 -3.42 0.13
C ASN A 55 3.60 -3.70 -0.12
N THR A 56 4.13 -3.22 -1.25
CA THR A 56 5.55 -3.38 -1.58
C THR A 56 6.41 -2.66 -0.55
N GLU A 57 6.04 -1.46 -0.15
CA GLU A 57 6.79 -0.71 0.86
C GLU A 57 6.74 -1.41 2.22
N LEU A 58 5.57 -1.89 2.63
CA LEU A 58 5.43 -2.63 3.88
C LEU A 58 6.26 -3.90 3.87
N ARG A 59 6.23 -4.63 2.76
CA ARG A 59 7.02 -5.86 2.63
C ARG A 59 8.52 -5.58 2.69
N ALA A 60 8.96 -4.50 2.05
CA ALA A 60 10.37 -4.09 2.10
C ALA A 60 10.80 -3.79 3.53
N ARG A 61 9.94 -3.16 4.31
CA ARG A 61 10.24 -2.87 5.73
C ARG A 61 10.31 -4.13 6.56
N GLU A 62 9.43 -5.10 6.31
CA GLU A 62 9.46 -6.39 6.98
C GLU A 62 10.76 -7.13 6.70
N ILE A 63 11.19 -7.13 5.45
CA ILE A 63 12.43 -7.79 5.05
C ILE A 63 13.62 -7.10 5.71
N ALA A 64 13.67 -5.78 5.69
CA ALA A 64 14.75 -5.03 6.32
C ALA A 64 14.83 -5.31 7.82
N ALA A 65 13.68 -5.37 8.49
CA ALA A 65 13.63 -5.66 9.92
C ALA A 65 14.11 -7.08 10.21
N ALA A 66 13.73 -8.05 9.38
CA ALA A 66 14.17 -9.43 9.55
C ALA A 66 15.67 -9.57 9.35
N GLU A 67 16.22 -8.89 8.33
CA GLU A 67 17.66 -8.90 8.08
C GLU A 67 18.44 -8.26 9.23
N ALA A 68 17.92 -7.18 9.78
CA ALA A 68 18.56 -6.52 10.93
C ALA A 68 18.59 -7.44 12.14
N LEU A 69 17.50 -8.19 12.40
CA LEU A 69 17.45 -9.15 13.49
C LEU A 69 18.45 -10.29 13.30
N GLU A 70 18.57 -10.81 12.09
CA GLU A 70 19.52 -11.87 11.80
C GLU A 70 20.96 -11.42 12.00
N THR A 71 21.26 -10.20 11.56
CA THR A 71 22.58 -9.60 11.75
C THR A 71 22.91 -9.48 13.23
N GLN A 72 21.94 -9.07 14.05
CA GLN A 72 22.14 -8.96 15.48
C GLN A 72 22.38 -10.33 16.12
N ARG A 73 21.69 -11.37 15.67
CA ARG A 73 21.91 -12.72 16.17
C ARG A 73 23.31 -13.23 15.84
N GLU A 74 23.77 -12.96 14.63
CA GLU A 74 25.10 -13.40 14.22
C GLU A 74 26.21 -12.70 15.01
N ASN A 75 25.96 -11.47 15.44
CA ASN A 75 26.93 -10.68 16.18
C ASN A 75 26.84 -10.87 17.70
N ALA A 76 25.85 -11.61 18.16
CA ALA A 76 25.70 -11.91 19.58
C ALA A 76 26.46 -13.18 20.01
#